data_1981a7e517cc37732a59e064bc483dc0
#
_entry.id   1981a7e517cc37732a59e064bc483dc0
#
_cell.length_a   1.000
_cell.length_b   1.000
_cell.length_c   1.000
_cell.angle_alpha   90.00
_cell.angle_beta   90.00
_cell.angle_gamma   90.00
#
_symmetry.space_group_name_H-M   'P 1'
#
loop_
_entity.id
_entity.type
_entity.pdbx_description
1 polymer ?
#
loop_
_entity_poly.entity_id
_entity_poly.type
_entity_poly.pdbx_seq_one_letter_code
_entity_poly.pdbx_strand_id
1 'polypeptide(L)'
;MRKNSGFTIVELVVVIIILGILAATALPRFIDVSEEAHTEVLNATKGSLTTATQQVKALWVATNKPASVDYDGETDNLYMHTSSGFPRSITAAGTTGMVTAECDDLWSELMGSAAPTIVAIADGGDKDAAQTAVAAATNTDWAAALDNATPGSATGCTFYYLGRGTTDGDTYSTISYVPATGAVTLDLDGDGAGL
;
A
#
# COMPACT_ATOMS: atom_id res chain seq x y z
N MET A 1 50.78 34.08 19.96
CA MET A 1 50.61 33.88 18.54
C MET A 1 50.13 32.44 18.34
N ARG A 2 48.91 32.24 17.82
CA ARG A 2 48.41 30.88 17.42
C ARG A 2 49.02 30.53 16.08
N LYS A 3 49.74 29.41 16.04
CA LYS A 3 50.23 28.85 14.77
C LYS A 3 49.07 28.16 14.07
N ASN A 4 48.66 28.70 12.92
CA ASN A 4 47.72 28.01 12.04
C ASN A 4 48.52 27.00 11.21
N SER A 5 48.36 25.70 11.49
CA SER A 5 48.86 24.66 10.60
C SER A 5 47.89 24.50 9.44
N GLY A 6 48.39 24.73 8.23
CA GLY A 6 47.63 24.50 7.01
C GLY A 6 47.60 23.02 6.63
N PHE A 7 46.52 22.58 5.96
CA PHE A 7 46.40 21.24 5.42
C PHE A 7 47.33 21.06 4.21
N THR A 8 47.93 19.90 4.08
CA THR A 8 48.73 19.56 2.91
C THR A 8 47.88 19.05 1.77
N ILE A 9 48.27 19.33 0.51
CA ILE A 9 47.58 18.78 -0.65
C ILE A 9 47.52 17.26 -0.64
N VAL A 10 48.58 16.60 -0.11
CA VAL A 10 48.65 15.13 -0.03
C VAL A 10 47.60 14.57 0.93
N GLU A 11 47.36 15.21 2.07
CA GLU A 11 46.33 14.81 3.02
C GLU A 11 44.93 14.88 2.39
N LEU A 12 44.66 15.95 1.59
CA LEU A 12 43.40 16.08 0.90
C LEU A 12 43.22 14.99 -0.16
N VAL A 13 44.24 14.72 -0.97
CA VAL A 13 44.20 13.72 -2.05
C VAL A 13 44.00 12.32 -1.48
N VAL A 14 44.72 11.95 -0.41
CA VAL A 14 44.56 10.63 0.22
C VAL A 14 43.12 10.44 0.76
N VAL A 15 42.56 11.46 1.40
CA VAL A 15 41.18 11.38 1.91
C VAL A 15 40.15 11.18 0.79
N ILE A 16 40.25 11.92 -0.33
CA ILE A 16 39.28 11.76 -1.42
C ILE A 16 39.42 10.39 -2.12
N ILE A 17 40.62 9.83 -2.21
CA ILE A 17 40.84 8.48 -2.77
C ILE A 17 40.19 7.44 -1.86
N ILE A 18 40.38 7.50 -0.54
CA ILE A 18 39.79 6.56 0.42
C ILE A 18 38.25 6.68 0.39
N LEU A 19 37.72 7.90 0.41
CA LEU A 19 36.28 8.13 0.29
C LEU A 19 35.72 7.61 -1.04
N GLY A 20 36.44 7.77 -2.13
CA GLY A 20 36.04 7.25 -3.45
C GLY A 20 35.93 5.71 -3.47
N ILE A 21 36.91 5.01 -2.88
CA ILE A 21 36.89 3.54 -2.79
C ILE A 21 35.73 3.08 -1.89
N LEU A 22 35.54 3.71 -0.74
CA LEU A 22 34.44 3.39 0.18
C LEU A 22 33.07 3.63 -0.47
N ALA A 23 32.90 4.74 -1.16
CA ALA A 23 31.65 5.07 -1.87
C ALA A 23 31.37 4.04 -2.97
N ALA A 24 32.37 3.64 -3.77
CA ALA A 24 32.19 2.65 -4.84
C ALA A 24 31.75 1.28 -4.34
N THR A 25 32.15 0.89 -3.13
CA THR A 25 31.78 -0.40 -2.52
C THR A 25 30.48 -0.35 -1.73
N ALA A 26 30.10 0.81 -1.21
CA ALA A 26 28.90 0.99 -0.40
C ALA A 26 27.63 1.17 -1.26
N LEU A 27 27.73 1.87 -2.40
CA LEU A 27 26.58 2.21 -3.24
C LEU A 27 25.74 0.99 -3.68
N PRO A 28 26.31 -0.11 -4.22
CA PRO A 28 25.52 -1.29 -4.59
C PRO A 28 24.74 -1.87 -3.43
N ARG A 29 25.35 -1.95 -2.25
CA ARG A 29 24.73 -2.52 -1.06
C ARG A 29 23.53 -1.70 -0.58
N PHE A 30 23.58 -0.38 -0.72
CA PHE A 30 22.43 0.46 -0.32
C PHE A 30 21.23 0.29 -1.24
N ILE A 31 21.44 0.04 -2.53
CA ILE A 31 20.36 -0.22 -3.49
C ILE A 31 19.66 -1.55 -3.15
N ASP A 32 20.42 -2.60 -2.93
CA ASP A 32 19.89 -3.93 -2.57
C ASP A 32 19.04 -3.89 -1.29
N VAL A 33 19.54 -3.20 -0.24
CA VAL A 33 18.82 -3.05 1.03
C VAL A 33 17.53 -2.24 0.86
N SER A 34 17.51 -1.25 -0.03
CA SER A 34 16.30 -0.46 -0.31
C SER A 34 15.19 -1.31 -0.93
N GLU A 35 15.52 -2.18 -1.87
CA GLU A 35 14.52 -3.08 -2.50
C GLU A 35 13.94 -4.09 -1.51
N GLU A 36 14.81 -4.68 -0.66
CA GLU A 36 14.38 -5.58 0.39
C GLU A 36 13.45 -4.87 1.39
N ALA A 37 13.77 -3.62 1.78
CA ALA A 37 12.93 -2.83 2.67
C ALA A 37 11.54 -2.56 2.09
N HIS A 38 11.42 -2.24 0.81
CA HIS A 38 10.13 -2.06 0.16
C HIS A 38 9.31 -3.35 0.12
N THR A 39 9.95 -4.48 -0.13
CA THR A 39 9.29 -5.79 -0.10
C THR A 39 8.76 -6.13 1.29
N GLU A 40 9.51 -5.82 2.35
CA GLU A 40 9.07 -6.02 3.72
C GLU A 40 7.92 -5.09 4.12
N VAL A 41 7.90 -3.85 3.65
CA VAL A 41 6.75 -2.94 3.82
C VAL A 41 5.48 -3.54 3.20
N LEU A 42 5.57 -4.09 1.99
CA LEU A 42 4.45 -4.75 1.32
C LEU A 42 3.97 -5.99 2.07
N ASN A 43 4.88 -6.84 2.52
CA ASN A 43 4.56 -8.03 3.31
C ASN A 43 3.89 -7.65 4.65
N ALA A 44 4.41 -6.65 5.35
CA ALA A 44 3.84 -6.16 6.59
C ALA A 44 2.44 -5.58 6.38
N THR A 45 2.26 -4.78 5.33
CA THR A 45 0.96 -4.19 4.97
C THR A 45 -0.06 -5.25 4.61
N LYS A 46 0.30 -6.23 3.77
CA LYS A 46 -0.55 -7.40 3.48
C LYS A 46 -0.93 -8.15 4.74
N GLY A 47 0.04 -8.38 5.63
CA GLY A 47 -0.19 -9.06 6.92
C GLY A 47 -1.17 -8.31 7.80
N SER A 48 -1.03 -6.98 7.89
CA SER A 48 -1.93 -6.11 8.65
C SER A 48 -3.34 -6.14 8.08
N LEU A 49 -3.50 -5.98 6.78
CA LEU A 49 -4.80 -6.03 6.09
C LEU A 49 -5.47 -7.40 6.26
N THR A 50 -4.70 -8.48 6.11
CA THR A 50 -5.21 -9.84 6.33
C THR A 50 -5.71 -10.03 7.76
N THR A 51 -4.96 -9.54 8.74
CA THR A 51 -5.32 -9.65 10.15
C THR A 51 -6.58 -8.84 10.45
N ALA A 52 -6.67 -7.61 9.97
CA ALA A 52 -7.81 -6.73 10.17
C ALA A 52 -9.10 -7.35 9.59
N THR A 53 -9.06 -7.84 8.35
CA THR A 53 -10.21 -8.48 7.72
C THR A 53 -10.68 -9.73 8.47
N GLN A 54 -9.75 -10.53 9.02
CA GLN A 54 -10.09 -11.68 9.86
C GLN A 54 -10.70 -11.27 11.22
N GLN A 55 -10.20 -10.22 11.84
CA GLN A 55 -10.75 -9.68 13.10
C GLN A 55 -12.18 -9.18 12.91
N VAL A 56 -12.44 -8.41 11.84
CA VAL A 56 -13.78 -7.93 11.49
C VAL A 56 -14.72 -9.11 11.24
N LYS A 57 -14.28 -10.12 10.52
CA LYS A 57 -15.06 -11.35 10.31
C LYS A 57 -15.37 -12.07 11.63
N ALA A 58 -14.41 -12.17 12.51
CA ALA A 58 -14.63 -12.79 13.83
C ALA A 58 -15.67 -12.02 14.66
N LEU A 59 -15.60 -10.68 14.65
CA LEU A 59 -16.58 -9.80 15.28
C LEU A 59 -17.97 -9.99 14.66
N TRP A 60 -18.06 -10.04 13.33
CA TRP A 60 -19.31 -10.31 12.61
C TRP A 60 -19.96 -11.63 13.02
N VAL A 61 -19.18 -12.69 13.18
CA VAL A 61 -19.69 -13.99 13.67
C VAL A 61 -20.15 -13.87 15.12
N ALA A 62 -19.38 -13.19 15.96
CA ALA A 62 -19.69 -13.00 17.38
C ALA A 62 -20.97 -12.18 17.62
N THR A 63 -21.27 -11.23 16.74
CA THR A 63 -22.46 -10.36 16.79
C THR A 63 -23.68 -10.94 16.04
N ASN A 64 -23.66 -12.22 15.72
CA ASN A 64 -24.75 -12.93 15.05
C ASN A 64 -25.00 -12.46 13.59
N LYS A 65 -23.94 -12.13 12.88
CA LYS A 65 -23.93 -11.86 11.44
C LYS A 65 -24.83 -10.70 10.99
N PRO A 66 -24.69 -9.51 11.56
CA PRO A 66 -25.45 -8.35 11.13
C PRO A 66 -25.03 -7.91 9.71
N ALA A 67 -25.80 -6.99 9.10
CA ALA A 67 -25.48 -6.45 7.78
C ALA A 67 -24.20 -5.59 7.81
N SER A 68 -23.94 -4.92 8.92
CA SER A 68 -22.75 -4.11 9.17
C SER A 68 -22.23 -4.33 10.59
N VAL A 69 -20.95 -4.02 10.79
CA VAL A 69 -20.25 -4.15 12.07
C VAL A 69 -19.57 -2.82 12.38
N ASP A 70 -19.74 -2.33 13.59
CA ASP A 70 -18.94 -1.26 14.17
C ASP A 70 -17.62 -1.88 14.65
N TYR A 71 -16.50 -1.51 13.99
CA TYR A 71 -15.21 -2.15 14.23
C TYR A 71 -14.33 -1.36 15.20
N ASP A 72 -14.33 -0.05 15.10
CA ASP A 72 -13.45 0.82 15.89
C ASP A 72 -14.19 1.72 16.90
N GLY A 73 -15.53 1.72 16.90
CA GLY A 73 -16.37 2.55 17.75
C GLY A 73 -16.63 3.94 17.20
N GLU A 74 -16.26 4.19 15.96
CA GLU A 74 -16.59 5.41 15.22
C GLU A 74 -18.01 5.34 14.63
N THR A 75 -18.39 6.35 13.86
CA THR A 75 -19.76 6.43 13.29
C THR A 75 -19.94 5.63 12.00
N ASP A 76 -18.84 5.20 11.40
CA ASP A 76 -18.83 4.51 10.13
C ASP A 76 -18.85 2.99 10.33
N ASN A 77 -19.80 2.32 9.72
CA ASN A 77 -19.99 0.89 9.87
C ASN A 77 -19.38 0.14 8.68
N LEU A 78 -18.62 -0.90 8.96
CA LEU A 78 -18.17 -1.83 7.93
C LEU A 78 -19.33 -2.71 7.47
N TYR A 79 -19.75 -2.58 6.22
CA TYR A 79 -20.74 -3.44 5.60
C TYR A 79 -20.12 -4.75 5.13
N MET A 80 -20.78 -5.84 5.45
CA MET A 80 -20.24 -7.17 5.28
C MET A 80 -20.73 -7.81 3.98
N HIS A 81 -19.85 -8.58 3.34
CA HIS A 81 -20.26 -9.44 2.24
C HIS A 81 -21.15 -10.56 2.76
N THR A 82 -22.38 -10.67 2.25
CA THR A 82 -23.46 -11.47 2.84
C THR A 82 -23.17 -12.97 2.97
N SER A 83 -22.38 -13.54 2.07
CA SER A 83 -22.07 -14.98 2.10
C SER A 83 -20.74 -15.30 2.80
N SER A 84 -19.73 -14.46 2.68
CA SER A 84 -18.41 -14.71 3.21
C SER A 84 -18.19 -14.14 4.62
N GLY A 85 -18.88 -13.03 4.94
CA GLY A 85 -18.70 -12.30 6.19
C GLY A 85 -17.38 -11.56 6.28
N PHE A 86 -16.81 -11.17 5.16
CA PHE A 86 -15.69 -10.25 5.11
C PHE A 86 -16.15 -8.82 4.82
N PRO A 87 -15.45 -7.79 5.32
CA PRO A 87 -15.81 -6.40 5.07
C PRO A 87 -15.70 -6.07 3.58
N ARG A 88 -16.65 -5.28 3.07
CA ARG A 88 -16.63 -4.92 1.65
C ARG A 88 -16.79 -3.42 1.40
N SER A 89 -17.37 -2.66 2.33
CA SER A 89 -17.75 -1.25 2.11
C SER A 89 -17.96 -0.55 3.44
N ILE A 90 -17.83 0.76 3.46
CA ILE A 90 -18.21 1.62 4.59
C ILE A 90 -19.61 2.24 4.39
N THR A 91 -20.19 2.10 3.20
CA THR A 91 -21.51 2.66 2.89
C THR A 91 -22.55 1.56 2.72
N ALA A 92 -23.80 1.88 3.03
CA ALA A 92 -24.96 0.98 2.89
C ALA A 92 -25.32 0.66 1.43
N ALA A 93 -24.53 1.14 0.47
CA ALA A 93 -24.81 1.02 -0.95
C ALA A 93 -24.81 -0.43 -1.43
N GLY A 94 -25.92 -0.84 -1.95
CA GLY A 94 -26.17 -1.91 -2.88
C GLY A 94 -25.62 -3.31 -2.55
N THR A 95 -26.45 -4.29 -2.68
CA THR A 95 -26.17 -5.71 -2.40
C THR A 95 -25.20 -6.40 -3.36
N THR A 96 -24.63 -5.70 -4.35
CA THR A 96 -24.00 -6.39 -5.50
C THR A 96 -22.70 -5.81 -6.03
N GLY A 97 -22.06 -4.83 -5.40
CA GLY A 97 -20.77 -4.33 -5.89
C GLY A 97 -20.16 -3.27 -5.00
N MET A 98 -18.88 -3.07 -5.13
CA MET A 98 -18.14 -1.98 -4.52
C MET A 98 -18.18 -0.76 -5.44
N VAL A 99 -18.06 0.45 -4.89
CA VAL A 99 -17.91 1.70 -5.64
C VAL A 99 -16.55 2.30 -5.33
N THR A 100 -16.04 3.15 -6.22
CA THR A 100 -14.65 3.64 -6.23
C THR A 100 -14.17 4.26 -4.94
N ALA A 101 -15.00 5.10 -4.33
CA ALA A 101 -14.67 5.81 -3.10
C ALA A 101 -14.68 4.90 -1.85
N GLU A 102 -14.75 3.59 -2.02
CA GLU A 102 -14.85 2.66 -0.90
C GLU A 102 -13.55 1.89 -0.62
N CYS A 103 -12.61 1.86 -1.57
CA CYS A 103 -11.36 1.12 -1.36
C CYS A 103 -10.37 1.85 -0.46
N ASP A 104 -10.24 3.16 -0.59
CA ASP A 104 -9.40 3.98 0.29
C ASP A 104 -10.04 4.16 1.67
N ASP A 105 -11.35 4.31 1.72
CA ASP A 105 -12.09 4.37 2.97
C ASP A 105 -12.04 3.03 3.71
N LEU A 106 -12.25 1.91 3.00
CA LEU A 106 -12.13 0.56 3.55
C LEU A 106 -10.71 0.27 4.07
N TRP A 107 -9.68 0.74 3.36
CA TRP A 107 -8.30 0.65 3.80
C TRP A 107 -8.09 1.40 5.12
N SER A 108 -8.56 2.64 5.18
CA SER A 108 -8.40 3.50 6.34
C SER A 108 -9.11 2.95 7.57
N GLU A 109 -10.33 2.43 7.38
CA GLU A 109 -11.13 1.83 8.44
C GLU A 109 -10.52 0.51 8.96
N LEU A 110 -10.06 -0.36 8.07
CA LEU A 110 -9.46 -1.64 8.46
C LEU A 110 -8.10 -1.49 9.15
N MET A 111 -7.30 -0.53 8.73
CA MET A 111 -5.94 -0.37 9.26
C MET A 111 -5.85 0.71 10.35
N GLY A 112 -6.89 1.51 10.52
CA GLY A 112 -7.00 2.53 11.56
C GLY A 112 -5.94 3.63 11.44
N SER A 113 -5.64 4.28 12.56
CA SER A 113 -4.70 5.42 12.61
C SER A 113 -3.24 5.10 12.23
N ALA A 114 -2.89 3.83 12.11
CA ALA A 114 -1.57 3.39 11.66
C ALA A 114 -1.53 3.10 10.15
N ALA A 115 -2.66 3.28 9.43
CA ALA A 115 -2.73 3.08 7.99
C ALA A 115 -1.74 4.00 7.26
N PRO A 116 -0.98 3.49 6.28
CA PRO A 116 -0.30 4.36 5.34
C PRO A 116 -1.32 5.24 4.62
N THR A 117 -0.97 6.51 4.40
CA THR A 117 -1.82 7.42 3.64
C THR A 117 -2.02 6.88 2.21
N ILE A 118 -3.25 6.91 1.73
CA ILE A 118 -3.63 6.37 0.43
C ILE A 118 -4.44 7.40 -0.36
N VAL A 119 -4.39 7.37 -1.67
CA VAL A 119 -5.20 8.21 -2.56
C VAL A 119 -6.11 7.34 -3.42
N ALA A 120 -7.39 7.69 -3.47
CA ALA A 120 -8.33 7.03 -4.37
C ALA A 120 -8.06 7.42 -5.83
N ILE A 121 -8.15 6.45 -6.73
CA ILE A 121 -8.13 6.69 -8.17
C ILE A 121 -9.46 6.26 -8.79
N ALA A 122 -9.78 6.80 -9.96
CA ALA A 122 -11.07 6.53 -10.62
C ALA A 122 -11.29 5.02 -10.87
N ASP A 123 -12.56 4.62 -10.97
CA ASP A 123 -12.97 3.24 -11.23
C ASP A 123 -12.24 2.62 -12.43
N GLY A 124 -11.68 1.45 -12.21
CA GLY A 124 -10.85 0.76 -13.21
C GLY A 124 -9.57 1.50 -13.56
N GLY A 125 -9.15 2.41 -12.69
CA GLY A 125 -7.85 3.04 -12.81
C GLY A 125 -6.74 2.00 -12.75
N ASP A 126 -5.84 2.13 -13.69
CA ASP A 126 -4.66 1.30 -13.79
C ASP A 126 -3.46 1.94 -13.07
N LYS A 127 -2.29 1.36 -13.27
CA LYS A 127 -1.03 1.86 -12.72
C LYS A 127 -0.74 3.32 -13.11
N ASP A 128 -1.09 3.75 -14.34
CA ASP A 128 -0.78 5.09 -14.83
C ASP A 128 -1.66 6.14 -14.12
N ALA A 129 -2.92 5.78 -13.84
CA ALA A 129 -3.82 6.58 -12.99
C ALA A 129 -3.29 6.64 -11.56
N ALA A 130 -2.83 5.53 -10.99
CA ALA A 130 -2.23 5.46 -9.66
C ALA A 130 -0.98 6.36 -9.56
N GLN A 131 -0.09 6.29 -10.54
CA GLN A 131 1.10 7.13 -10.62
C GLN A 131 0.77 8.62 -10.66
N THR A 132 -0.20 8.99 -11.49
CA THR A 132 -0.64 10.39 -11.62
C THR A 132 -1.25 10.90 -10.31
N ALA A 133 -2.08 10.10 -9.65
CA ALA A 133 -2.72 10.46 -8.40
C ALA A 133 -1.71 10.62 -7.26
N VAL A 134 -0.77 9.67 -7.10
CA VAL A 134 0.28 9.74 -6.08
C VAL A 134 1.25 10.90 -6.34
N ALA A 135 1.60 11.17 -7.59
CA ALA A 135 2.44 12.32 -7.94
C ALA A 135 1.77 13.67 -7.63
N ALA A 136 0.43 13.73 -7.71
CA ALA A 136 -0.35 14.93 -7.35
C ALA A 136 -0.60 15.06 -5.84
N ALA A 137 -0.57 13.95 -5.11
CA ALA A 137 -0.76 13.91 -3.67
C ALA A 137 0.55 14.24 -2.93
N THR A 138 0.41 14.70 -1.68
CA THR A 138 1.57 14.94 -0.81
C THR A 138 1.63 13.86 0.26
N ASN A 139 2.83 13.27 0.44
CA ASN A 139 3.12 12.28 1.50
C ASN A 139 2.33 10.96 1.40
N THR A 140 2.09 10.46 0.22
CA THR A 140 1.58 9.11 0.04
C THR A 140 2.34 8.35 -1.04
N ASP A 141 2.55 7.06 -0.80
CA ASP A 141 3.14 6.11 -1.74
C ASP A 141 2.10 5.07 -2.20
N TRP A 142 0.84 5.26 -1.81
CA TRP A 142 -0.22 4.30 -2.06
C TRP A 142 -1.39 4.90 -2.83
N ALA A 143 -1.96 4.10 -3.74
CA ALA A 143 -3.21 4.43 -4.42
C ALA A 143 -4.17 3.23 -4.36
N ALA A 144 -5.47 3.52 -4.25
CA ALA A 144 -6.53 2.51 -4.23
C ALA A 144 -7.41 2.61 -5.46
N ALA A 145 -7.72 1.47 -6.05
CA ALA A 145 -8.66 1.32 -7.15
C ALA A 145 -9.62 0.15 -6.91
N LEU A 146 -10.75 0.17 -7.59
CA LEU A 146 -11.51 -1.05 -7.79
C LEU A 146 -10.84 -1.97 -8.82
N ASP A 147 -10.96 -3.28 -8.62
CA ASP A 147 -10.41 -4.31 -9.52
C ASP A 147 -11.08 -4.36 -10.91
N ASN A 148 -12.18 -3.63 -11.12
CA ASN A 148 -12.90 -3.59 -12.38
C ASN A 148 -13.46 -2.19 -12.66
N ALA A 149 -13.33 -1.74 -13.93
CA ALA A 149 -13.80 -0.46 -14.43
C ALA A 149 -15.32 -0.27 -14.46
N THR A 150 -16.10 -1.31 -14.22
CA THR A 150 -17.57 -1.21 -14.28
C THR A 150 -18.13 -1.01 -12.88
N PRO A 151 -18.67 0.18 -12.53
CA PRO A 151 -19.30 0.42 -11.24
C PRO A 151 -20.37 -0.64 -10.94
N GLY A 152 -20.32 -1.22 -9.74
CA GLY A 152 -21.24 -2.28 -9.33
C GLY A 152 -20.88 -3.70 -9.81
N SER A 153 -19.83 -3.87 -10.59
CA SER A 153 -19.28 -5.18 -10.99
C SER A 153 -17.92 -5.47 -10.36
N ALA A 154 -17.35 -4.52 -9.64
CA ALA A 154 -16.08 -4.72 -8.97
C ALA A 154 -16.20 -5.80 -7.90
N THR A 155 -15.25 -6.71 -7.88
CA THR A 155 -15.21 -7.87 -6.98
C THR A 155 -14.26 -7.65 -5.82
N GLY A 156 -13.39 -6.63 -5.89
CA GLY A 156 -12.42 -6.31 -4.86
C GLY A 156 -11.73 -4.96 -5.04
N CYS A 157 -10.75 -4.73 -4.22
CA CYS A 157 -9.87 -3.56 -4.25
C CYS A 157 -8.46 -3.95 -4.64
N THR A 158 -7.81 -3.11 -5.45
CA THR A 158 -6.38 -3.19 -5.74
C THR A 158 -5.69 -1.96 -5.15
N PHE A 159 -4.66 -2.21 -4.35
CA PHE A 159 -3.84 -1.19 -3.71
C PHE A 159 -2.47 -1.18 -4.37
N TYR A 160 -2.13 -0.09 -5.04
CA TYR A 160 -0.86 0.12 -5.74
C TYR A 160 0.17 0.74 -4.80
N TYR A 161 1.37 0.18 -4.77
CA TYR A 161 2.49 0.73 -4.03
C TYR A 161 3.51 1.36 -4.96
N LEU A 162 3.77 2.66 -4.79
CA LEU A 162 4.64 3.47 -5.64
C LEU A 162 5.91 3.96 -4.93
N GLY A 163 6.15 3.52 -3.68
CA GLY A 163 7.30 3.96 -2.88
C GLY A 163 8.67 3.55 -3.44
N ARG A 164 8.72 2.62 -4.41
CA ARG A 164 9.95 2.27 -5.14
C ARG A 164 10.38 3.33 -6.17
N GLY A 165 9.58 4.35 -6.37
CA GLY A 165 9.73 5.29 -7.48
C GLY A 165 9.14 4.73 -8.76
N THR A 166 8.76 5.64 -9.66
CA THR A 166 8.13 5.28 -10.93
C THR A 166 9.06 5.69 -12.05
N THR A 167 9.80 4.75 -12.61
CA THR A 167 10.38 4.93 -13.94
C THR A 167 9.44 4.37 -14.99
N ASP A 168 9.33 5.06 -16.09
CA ASP A 168 8.44 4.72 -17.20
C ASP A 168 8.67 3.27 -17.65
N GLY A 169 7.65 2.42 -17.52
CA GLY A 169 7.71 0.99 -17.87
C GLY A 169 7.86 0.00 -16.70
N ASP A 170 7.97 0.49 -15.46
CA ASP A 170 8.14 -0.38 -14.31
C ASP A 170 6.84 -1.08 -13.89
N THR A 171 7.01 -2.30 -13.46
CA THR A 171 6.01 -3.10 -12.78
C THR A 171 5.80 -2.55 -11.38
N TYR A 172 4.53 -2.38 -10.99
CA TYR A 172 4.16 -1.91 -9.65
C TYR A 172 3.79 -3.06 -8.76
N SER A 173 4.22 -3.01 -7.52
CA SER A 173 3.73 -3.97 -6.54
C SER A 173 2.29 -3.62 -6.16
N THR A 174 1.43 -4.64 -6.09
CA THR A 174 0.04 -4.47 -5.72
C THR A 174 -0.38 -5.42 -4.60
N ILE A 175 -1.32 -4.96 -3.77
CA ILE A 175 -2.07 -5.79 -2.84
C ILE A 175 -3.52 -5.80 -3.31
N SER A 176 -4.06 -6.98 -3.60
CA SER A 176 -5.45 -7.14 -3.99
C SER A 176 -6.26 -7.77 -2.86
N TYR A 177 -7.45 -7.25 -2.62
CA TYR A 177 -8.38 -7.76 -1.62
C TYR A 177 -9.73 -8.11 -2.25
N VAL A 178 -10.21 -9.32 -2.01
CA VAL A 178 -11.48 -9.83 -2.55
C VAL A 178 -12.45 -10.16 -1.41
N PRO A 179 -13.47 -9.35 -1.12
CA PRO A 179 -14.42 -9.56 -0.02
C PRO A 179 -15.19 -10.89 -0.12
N ALA A 180 -15.46 -11.38 -1.32
CA ALA A 180 -16.19 -12.63 -1.52
C ALA A 180 -15.48 -13.84 -0.91
N THR A 181 -14.17 -13.82 -0.82
CA THR A 181 -13.34 -14.91 -0.28
C THR A 181 -12.56 -14.51 0.96
N GLY A 182 -12.32 -13.20 1.13
CA GLY A 182 -11.40 -12.63 2.13
C GLY A 182 -9.94 -12.79 1.72
N ALA A 183 -9.68 -13.12 0.46
CA ALA A 183 -8.32 -13.26 -0.04
C ALA A 183 -7.62 -11.91 -0.08
N VAL A 184 -6.39 -11.87 0.46
CA VAL A 184 -5.46 -10.75 0.33
C VAL A 184 -4.21 -11.28 -0.36
N THR A 185 -3.98 -10.87 -1.59
CA THR A 185 -2.85 -11.32 -2.40
C THR A 185 -1.85 -10.20 -2.60
N LEU A 186 -0.58 -10.54 -2.70
CA LEU A 186 0.51 -9.62 -2.98
C LEU A 186 1.14 -10.04 -4.31
N ASP A 187 1.22 -9.10 -5.21
CA ASP A 187 1.90 -9.20 -6.47
C ASP A 187 3.06 -8.19 -6.46
N LEU A 188 4.30 -8.65 -6.58
CA LEU A 188 5.51 -7.83 -6.43
C LEU A 188 5.93 -7.17 -7.74
N ASP A 189 5.53 -7.73 -8.85
CA ASP A 189 5.91 -7.34 -10.21
C ASP A 189 4.72 -6.83 -11.06
N GLY A 190 3.51 -6.86 -10.52
CA GLY A 190 2.32 -6.27 -11.14
C GLY A 190 1.94 -6.94 -12.47
N ASP A 191 2.37 -8.18 -12.69
CA ASP A 191 2.06 -8.95 -13.89
C ASP A 191 0.71 -9.69 -13.81
N GLY A 192 0.05 -9.59 -12.65
CA GLY A 192 -1.23 -10.25 -12.37
C GLY A 192 -1.09 -11.74 -12.05
N ALA A 193 0.12 -12.28 -11.95
CA ALA A 193 0.35 -13.71 -11.69
C ALA A 193 0.10 -14.12 -10.22
N GLY A 194 -0.17 -13.15 -9.36
CA GLY A 194 -0.53 -13.36 -7.95
C GLY A 194 -2.02 -13.51 -7.68
N LEU A 195 -2.85 -13.50 -8.71
CA LEU A 195 -4.32 -13.60 -8.61
C LEU A 195 -4.80 -15.03 -8.76
#